data_03b7b74ee8e958be1b985e25a7873f07
#
_entry.id   03b7b74ee8e958be1b985e25a7873f07
#
_cell.length_a   1.000
_cell.length_b   1.000
_cell.length_c   1.000
_cell.angle_alpha   90.00
_cell.angle_beta   90.00
_cell.angle_gamma   90.00
#
_symmetry.space_group_name_H-M   'P 1'
#
loop_
_entity.id
_entity.type
_entity.pdbx_description
1 polymer ?
#
loop_
_entity_poly.entity_id
_entity_poly.type
_entity_poly.pdbx_seq_one_letter_code
_entity_poly.pdbx_strand_id
1 'polypeptide(L)'
;MANEYLKEFTQQKYEAGFVTDIETEIIEAGLNEDVIRQISAKKDEPEWLLDFRLTAFRYWQSLETPEWAHVNLPEIDYQAISYYADPTKKKDGPKEIDPELMKTFDKLGIPLEERMALAGVAVDAVMDSVSVKTTFKERLQEKGIIFSSFSEAVKENPELVRKYLGTVVTYRDNYFAALNSAVFSDGSFVYIPKGVRCPMELSTYFRINARNTGQFERTLIVCADAGYVSYLEGCTAPMRDENQLHAAIVEIIVGEDAEVKYSTVQNWYPGDAEGKGGVLNLVTKRGHLRGKNARLSWTQVETGSAITWKYPSCILAGEGSQAEFYSVAVTNNLQEADTGTKMVHLAPNTRSTIISKGISAGKSQNSYRGLVRMAKKAHGARNYSSCDSLLLSSTCGAHTFPYIDVVNEDSIVEHEATTSKISEDQLLYCQQRGIPVEDAVNLIVGGYAKEVINKLPMEFAVEAQKLLAVSLEGSVG
;
A
#
# COMPACT_ATOMS: atom_id res chain seq x y z
N MET A 1 -25.13 5.29 30.49
CA MET A 1 -25.15 5.87 29.13
C MET A 1 -23.75 6.20 28.61
N ALA A 2 -22.93 7.04 29.22
CA ALA A 2 -21.55 7.27 28.72
C ALA A 2 -20.65 6.01 28.76
N ASN A 3 -20.80 5.14 29.79
CA ASN A 3 -20.05 3.89 29.90
C ASN A 3 -20.52 2.76 28.96
N GLU A 4 -21.75 2.81 28.47
CA GLU A 4 -22.26 1.82 27.50
C GLU A 4 -21.81 2.20 26.08
N TYR A 5 -21.82 3.51 25.75
CA TYR A 5 -21.25 3.99 24.47
C TYR A 5 -19.74 3.71 24.37
N LEU A 6 -18.98 3.84 25.47
CA LEU A 6 -17.56 3.49 25.50
C LEU A 6 -17.32 1.98 25.41
N LYS A 7 -18.19 1.14 25.99
CA LYS A 7 -18.09 -0.32 25.86
C LYS A 7 -18.45 -0.81 24.44
N GLU A 8 -19.40 -0.21 23.76
CA GLU A 8 -19.66 -0.49 22.35
C GLU A 8 -18.49 -0.06 21.45
N PHE A 9 -17.80 1.04 21.79
CA PHE A 9 -16.63 1.53 21.06
C PHE A 9 -15.38 0.67 21.27
N THR A 10 -15.20 0.08 22.47
CA THR A 10 -14.04 -0.77 22.84
C THR A 10 -14.20 -2.25 22.48
N GLN A 11 -15.37 -2.67 21.99
CA GLN A 11 -15.62 -4.02 21.45
C GLN A 11 -15.69 -4.04 19.92
N GLN A 12 -15.17 -3.05 19.23
CA GLN A 12 -15.11 -3.05 17.78
C GLN A 12 -14.13 -4.13 17.30
N LYS A 13 -14.66 -5.32 17.04
CA LYS A 13 -14.02 -6.37 16.25
C LYS A 13 -13.63 -5.77 14.90
N TYR A 14 -12.59 -6.31 14.26
CA TYR A 14 -12.18 -5.97 12.90
C TYR A 14 -13.41 -5.85 11.97
N GLU A 15 -13.92 -4.63 11.80
CA GLU A 15 -15.21 -4.36 11.12
C GLU A 15 -15.19 -4.78 9.65
N ALA A 16 -14.01 -4.72 9.00
CA ALA A 16 -13.82 -5.16 7.63
C ALA A 16 -13.76 -6.69 7.47
N GLY A 17 -13.86 -7.46 8.56
CA GLY A 17 -13.70 -8.91 8.56
C GLY A 17 -14.88 -9.72 8.01
N PHE A 18 -15.98 -9.09 7.60
CA PHE A 18 -17.13 -9.78 7.00
C PHE A 18 -16.81 -10.32 5.59
N VAL A 19 -17.51 -11.37 5.19
CA VAL A 19 -17.46 -11.94 3.83
C VAL A 19 -18.68 -11.45 3.06
N THR A 20 -18.47 -11.03 1.80
CA THR A 20 -19.59 -10.70 0.89
C THR A 20 -20.03 -11.98 0.20
N ASP A 21 -21.31 -12.34 0.34
CA ASP A 21 -21.90 -13.54 -0.27
C ASP A 21 -22.34 -13.21 -1.71
N ILE A 22 -21.40 -13.38 -2.65
CA ILE A 22 -21.63 -13.19 -4.08
C ILE A 22 -21.06 -14.37 -4.86
N GLU A 23 -21.72 -14.74 -5.95
CA GLU A 23 -21.20 -15.74 -6.86
C GLU A 23 -20.00 -15.16 -7.62
N THR A 24 -18.86 -15.83 -7.49
CA THR A 24 -17.59 -15.39 -8.07
C THR A 24 -17.10 -16.47 -9.04
N GLU A 25 -16.76 -16.06 -10.27
CA GLU A 25 -16.07 -16.94 -11.21
C GLU A 25 -14.60 -17.02 -10.84
N ILE A 26 -14.12 -18.20 -10.44
CA ILE A 26 -12.73 -18.45 -10.04
C ILE A 26 -12.12 -19.42 -11.04
N ILE A 27 -10.90 -19.12 -11.55
CA ILE A 27 -10.12 -20.08 -12.34
C ILE A 27 -9.51 -21.14 -11.41
N GLU A 28 -9.22 -22.32 -11.97
CA GLU A 28 -8.58 -23.40 -11.21
C GLU A 28 -7.28 -22.93 -10.54
N ALA A 29 -7.04 -23.44 -9.31
CA ALA A 29 -5.80 -23.17 -8.61
C ALA A 29 -4.59 -23.72 -9.36
N GLY A 30 -3.45 -23.08 -9.18
CA GLY A 30 -2.20 -23.46 -9.79
C GLY A 30 -1.55 -22.33 -10.59
N LEU A 31 -0.23 -22.40 -10.72
CA LEU A 31 0.57 -21.40 -11.43
C LEU A 31 1.39 -22.05 -12.52
N ASN A 32 0.98 -21.83 -13.76
CA ASN A 32 1.63 -22.31 -14.98
C ASN A 32 1.31 -21.38 -16.16
N GLU A 33 1.91 -21.61 -17.33
CA GLU A 33 1.66 -20.77 -18.52
C GLU A 33 0.21 -20.80 -18.98
N ASP A 34 -0.53 -21.92 -18.81
CA ASP A 34 -1.93 -22.01 -19.24
C ASP A 34 -2.83 -21.13 -18.39
N VAL A 35 -2.61 -21.08 -17.08
CA VAL A 35 -3.31 -20.15 -16.17
C VAL A 35 -3.05 -18.69 -16.56
N ILE A 36 -1.80 -18.34 -16.91
CA ILE A 36 -1.46 -16.99 -17.36
C ILE A 36 -2.18 -16.64 -18.67
N ARG A 37 -2.24 -17.58 -19.62
CA ARG A 37 -3.00 -17.41 -20.87
C ARG A 37 -4.50 -17.25 -20.61
N GLN A 38 -5.04 -18.00 -19.66
CA GLN A 38 -6.45 -17.87 -19.25
C GLN A 38 -6.74 -16.48 -18.64
N ILE A 39 -5.88 -15.95 -17.75
CA ILE A 39 -6.00 -14.60 -17.20
C ILE A 39 -6.03 -13.57 -18.34
N SER A 40 -5.06 -13.64 -19.25
CA SER A 40 -4.95 -12.72 -20.39
C SER A 40 -6.17 -12.80 -21.31
N ALA A 41 -6.66 -14.01 -21.60
CA ALA A 41 -7.84 -14.22 -22.43
C ALA A 41 -9.13 -13.69 -21.78
N LYS A 42 -9.32 -13.91 -20.46
CA LYS A 42 -10.49 -13.39 -19.71
C LYS A 42 -10.52 -11.87 -19.68
N LYS A 43 -9.35 -11.22 -19.69
CA LYS A 43 -9.20 -9.76 -19.70
C LYS A 43 -9.18 -9.18 -21.12
N ASP A 44 -9.18 -10.03 -22.16
CA ASP A 44 -9.09 -9.62 -23.55
C ASP A 44 -7.87 -8.70 -23.79
N GLU A 45 -6.71 -9.18 -23.32
CA GLU A 45 -5.46 -8.43 -23.39
C GLU A 45 -4.76 -8.57 -24.75
N PRO A 46 -4.05 -7.53 -25.21
CA PRO A 46 -3.25 -7.61 -26.43
C PRO A 46 -2.04 -8.55 -26.27
N GLU A 47 -1.59 -9.13 -27.36
CA GLU A 47 -0.50 -10.12 -27.40
C GLU A 47 0.78 -9.65 -26.69
N TRP A 48 1.15 -8.37 -26.85
CA TRP A 48 2.35 -7.82 -26.18
C TRP A 48 2.27 -7.89 -24.65
N LEU A 49 1.07 -7.83 -24.07
CA LEU A 49 0.90 -7.94 -22.61
C LEU A 49 0.96 -9.38 -22.15
N LEU A 50 0.43 -10.31 -22.94
CA LEU A 50 0.62 -11.74 -22.70
C LEU A 50 2.11 -12.13 -22.74
N ASP A 51 2.86 -11.64 -23.74
CA ASP A 51 4.30 -11.86 -23.84
C ASP A 51 5.07 -11.29 -22.62
N PHE A 52 4.67 -10.12 -22.14
CA PHE A 52 5.21 -9.53 -20.91
C PHE A 52 4.99 -10.47 -19.71
N ARG A 53 3.77 -10.99 -19.55
CA ARG A 53 3.41 -11.93 -18.47
C ARG A 53 4.20 -13.21 -18.51
N LEU A 54 4.26 -13.86 -19.68
CA LEU A 54 4.97 -15.12 -19.87
C LEU A 54 6.48 -14.95 -19.65
N THR A 55 7.05 -13.84 -20.09
CA THR A 55 8.46 -13.51 -19.84
C THR A 55 8.73 -13.36 -18.34
N ALA A 56 7.86 -12.67 -17.63
CA ALA A 56 7.96 -12.49 -16.18
C ALA A 56 7.83 -13.84 -15.44
N PHE A 57 6.91 -14.70 -15.86
CA PHE A 57 6.70 -16.02 -15.27
C PHE A 57 7.94 -16.93 -15.43
N ARG A 58 8.48 -17.03 -16.64
CA ARG A 58 9.70 -17.82 -16.88
C ARG A 58 10.89 -17.33 -16.07
N TYR A 59 10.99 -16.02 -15.89
CA TYR A 59 12.01 -15.43 -15.01
C TYR A 59 11.74 -15.79 -13.55
N TRP A 60 10.50 -15.65 -13.07
CA TRP A 60 10.10 -16.02 -11.70
C TRP A 60 10.44 -17.48 -11.38
N GLN A 61 10.21 -18.43 -12.31
CA GLN A 61 10.56 -19.84 -12.14
C GLN A 61 12.06 -20.09 -11.94
N SER A 62 12.91 -19.17 -12.36
CA SER A 62 14.37 -19.25 -12.18
C SER A 62 14.86 -18.67 -10.86
N LEU A 63 13.97 -18.11 -10.04
CA LEU A 63 14.30 -17.46 -8.78
C LEU A 63 14.00 -18.37 -7.59
N GLU A 64 14.75 -18.19 -6.52
CA GLU A 64 14.47 -18.76 -5.21
C GLU A 64 13.72 -17.75 -4.34
N THR A 65 12.87 -18.25 -3.43
CA THR A 65 12.18 -17.39 -2.46
C THR A 65 13.21 -16.67 -1.58
N PRO A 66 13.16 -15.33 -1.48
CA PRO A 66 14.16 -14.60 -0.72
C PRO A 66 13.94 -14.77 0.80
N GLU A 67 15.06 -14.95 1.53
CA GLU A 67 15.09 -15.20 3.00
C GLU A 67 15.73 -14.03 3.78
N TRP A 68 16.10 -12.94 3.13
CA TRP A 68 16.87 -11.86 3.76
C TRP A 68 16.06 -10.88 4.61
N ALA A 69 14.74 -10.87 4.51
CA ALA A 69 13.89 -10.00 5.34
C ALA A 69 13.81 -10.54 6.78
N HIS A 70 13.63 -9.63 7.71
CA HIS A 70 13.50 -9.97 9.12
C HIS A 70 12.05 -10.31 9.47
N VAL A 71 11.50 -11.28 8.76
CA VAL A 71 10.17 -11.87 8.97
C VAL A 71 10.24 -13.38 8.74
N ASN A 72 9.41 -14.12 9.44
CA ASN A 72 9.29 -15.58 9.29
C ASN A 72 8.22 -15.88 8.23
N LEU A 73 8.56 -15.69 6.95
CA LEU A 73 7.63 -15.95 5.85
C LEU A 73 7.33 -17.46 5.79
N PRO A 74 6.05 -17.88 5.94
CA PRO A 74 5.68 -19.28 5.78
C PRO A 74 5.94 -19.75 4.34
N GLU A 75 6.11 -21.06 4.17
CA GLU A 75 6.14 -21.66 2.84
C GLU A 75 4.79 -21.39 2.13
N ILE A 76 4.85 -20.80 0.95
CA ILE A 76 3.69 -20.48 0.14
C ILE A 76 3.51 -21.55 -0.94
N ASP A 77 2.41 -22.29 -0.86
CA ASP A 77 2.03 -23.23 -1.93
C ASP A 77 1.36 -22.47 -3.08
N TYR A 78 2.16 -22.06 -4.05
CA TYR A 78 1.70 -21.36 -5.25
C TYR A 78 0.77 -22.19 -6.14
N GLN A 79 0.70 -23.53 -5.93
CA GLN A 79 -0.20 -24.41 -6.69
C GLN A 79 -1.58 -24.53 -6.02
N ALA A 80 -1.70 -24.15 -4.76
CA ALA A 80 -2.99 -24.13 -4.05
C ALA A 80 -3.77 -22.81 -4.20
N ILE A 81 -3.18 -21.77 -4.82
CA ILE A 81 -3.77 -20.44 -4.98
C ILE A 81 -4.43 -20.32 -6.35
N SER A 82 -5.61 -19.72 -6.41
CA SER A 82 -6.19 -19.18 -7.63
C SER A 82 -5.71 -17.75 -7.88
N TYR A 83 -5.39 -17.43 -9.13
CA TYR A 83 -4.81 -16.15 -9.54
C TYR A 83 -5.80 -15.20 -10.21
N TYR A 84 -7.07 -15.59 -10.29
CA TYR A 84 -8.12 -14.76 -10.85
C TYR A 84 -9.47 -15.11 -10.25
N ALA A 85 -10.19 -14.10 -9.80
CA ALA A 85 -11.55 -14.19 -9.29
C ALA A 85 -12.37 -12.99 -9.80
N ASP A 86 -13.49 -13.25 -10.46
CA ASP A 86 -14.40 -12.23 -11.00
C ASP A 86 -15.74 -12.30 -10.29
N PRO A 87 -16.08 -11.33 -9.43
CA PRO A 87 -17.35 -11.26 -8.74
C PRO A 87 -18.48 -10.69 -9.61
N THR A 88 -18.21 -10.31 -10.85
CA THR A 88 -19.21 -9.74 -11.76
C THR A 88 -19.82 -10.83 -12.64
N LYS A 89 -21.12 -11.15 -12.45
CA LYS A 89 -21.82 -12.04 -13.37
C LYS A 89 -21.90 -11.42 -14.76
N LYS A 90 -21.43 -12.14 -15.79
CA LYS A 90 -21.80 -11.86 -17.17
C LYS A 90 -23.27 -12.25 -17.37
N LYS A 91 -24.19 -11.34 -17.12
CA LYS A 91 -25.50 -11.37 -17.76
C LYS A 91 -25.36 -10.72 -19.15
N ASP A 92 -25.96 -11.30 -20.17
CA ASP A 92 -26.09 -10.67 -21.48
C ASP A 92 -26.86 -9.34 -21.32
N GLY A 93 -26.12 -8.22 -21.20
CA GLY A 93 -26.68 -6.90 -20.95
C GLY A 93 -25.63 -5.89 -20.49
N PRO A 94 -25.96 -4.60 -20.34
CA PRO A 94 -25.07 -3.64 -19.72
C PRO A 94 -24.71 -4.12 -18.30
N LYS A 95 -23.44 -4.00 -17.91
CA LYS A 95 -22.93 -4.43 -16.59
C LYS A 95 -23.72 -3.74 -15.48
N GLU A 96 -24.76 -4.40 -14.95
CA GLU A 96 -25.38 -3.97 -13.71
C GLU A 96 -24.53 -4.46 -12.55
N ILE A 97 -24.12 -3.53 -11.69
CA ILE A 97 -23.37 -3.85 -10.48
C ILE A 97 -24.30 -4.62 -9.54
N ASP A 98 -23.85 -5.77 -9.04
CA ASP A 98 -24.60 -6.55 -8.06
C ASP A 98 -24.94 -5.67 -6.83
N PRO A 99 -26.21 -5.59 -6.39
CA PRO A 99 -26.57 -4.81 -5.21
C PRO A 99 -25.80 -5.19 -3.94
N GLU A 100 -25.35 -6.44 -3.79
CA GLU A 100 -24.54 -6.87 -2.65
C GLU A 100 -23.12 -6.31 -2.71
N LEU A 101 -22.56 -6.10 -3.91
CA LEU A 101 -21.31 -5.36 -4.08
C LEU A 101 -21.45 -3.91 -3.61
N MET A 102 -22.51 -3.23 -4.02
CA MET A 102 -22.79 -1.85 -3.57
C MET A 102 -22.90 -1.78 -2.05
N LYS A 103 -23.69 -2.68 -1.43
CA LYS A 103 -23.83 -2.77 0.03
C LYS A 103 -22.48 -3.03 0.73
N THR A 104 -21.59 -3.81 0.11
CA THR A 104 -20.28 -4.09 0.66
C THR A 104 -19.46 -2.81 0.77
N PHE A 105 -19.40 -2.02 -0.30
CA PHE A 105 -18.66 -0.76 -0.28
C PHE A 105 -19.33 0.28 0.62
N ASP A 106 -20.65 0.32 0.71
CA ASP A 106 -21.37 1.18 1.68
C ASP A 106 -21.02 0.83 3.13
N LYS A 107 -20.97 -0.48 3.48
CA LYS A 107 -20.52 -0.93 4.82
C LYS A 107 -19.08 -0.55 5.12
N LEU A 108 -18.23 -0.48 4.12
CA LEU A 108 -16.84 -0.05 4.24
C LEU A 108 -16.69 1.47 4.26
N GLY A 109 -17.79 2.21 4.13
CA GLY A 109 -17.78 3.67 4.11
C GLY A 109 -17.24 4.28 2.83
N ILE A 110 -17.25 3.52 1.70
CA ILE A 110 -16.70 3.95 0.42
C ILE A 110 -17.83 4.45 -0.48
N PRO A 111 -17.91 5.76 -0.76
CA PRO A 111 -18.99 6.32 -1.56
C PRO A 111 -18.77 6.01 -3.04
N LEU A 112 -19.56 5.08 -3.60
CA LEU A 112 -19.58 4.77 -5.04
C LEU A 112 -20.54 5.64 -5.85
N GLU A 113 -21.40 6.44 -5.20
CA GLU A 113 -22.27 7.40 -5.86
C GLU A 113 -21.66 8.81 -5.82
N GLU A 114 -21.48 9.44 -6.96
CA GLU A 114 -20.85 10.77 -7.10
C GLU A 114 -21.55 11.86 -6.26
N ARG A 115 -22.88 11.76 -6.10
CA ARG A 115 -23.67 12.66 -5.23
C ARG A 115 -23.36 12.51 -3.73
N MET A 116 -22.83 11.35 -3.31
CA MET A 116 -22.43 11.11 -1.92
C MET A 116 -20.96 11.48 -1.67
N ALA A 117 -20.18 11.73 -2.72
CA ALA A 117 -18.79 12.17 -2.64
C ALA A 117 -18.72 13.68 -2.35
N LEU A 118 -19.20 14.09 -1.18
CA LEU A 118 -19.17 15.49 -0.72
C LEU A 118 -17.75 16.07 -0.61
N ALA A 119 -16.74 15.22 -0.58
CA ALA A 119 -15.35 15.59 -0.33
C ALA A 119 -14.51 15.88 -1.61
N GLY A 120 -15.08 15.75 -2.80
CA GLY A 120 -14.31 15.96 -4.04
C GLY A 120 -13.23 14.90 -4.27
N VAL A 121 -13.50 13.65 -3.92
CA VAL A 121 -12.64 12.48 -4.15
C VAL A 121 -13.20 11.62 -5.27
N ALA A 122 -12.39 11.28 -6.27
CA ALA A 122 -12.73 10.27 -7.26
C ALA A 122 -12.27 8.89 -6.76
N VAL A 123 -13.14 7.89 -6.81
CA VAL A 123 -12.91 6.54 -6.27
C VAL A 123 -12.97 5.50 -7.39
N ASP A 124 -11.99 4.60 -7.40
CA ASP A 124 -12.04 3.33 -8.12
C ASP A 124 -12.14 2.18 -7.10
N ALA A 125 -13.18 1.35 -7.20
CA ALA A 125 -13.42 0.26 -6.29
C ALA A 125 -13.12 -1.07 -6.96
N VAL A 126 -12.15 -1.81 -6.41
CA VAL A 126 -11.67 -3.09 -6.92
C VAL A 126 -12.04 -4.20 -5.92
N MET A 127 -12.69 -5.26 -6.38
CA MET A 127 -12.95 -6.46 -5.61
C MET A 127 -12.32 -7.67 -6.29
N ASP A 128 -11.51 -8.40 -5.54
CA ASP A 128 -10.71 -9.52 -6.06
C ASP A 128 -9.90 -9.11 -7.30
N SER A 129 -10.24 -9.61 -8.47
CA SER A 129 -9.48 -9.37 -9.70
C SER A 129 -10.09 -8.34 -10.66
N VAL A 130 -11.14 -7.62 -10.26
CA VAL A 130 -11.93 -6.78 -11.18
C VAL A 130 -12.29 -5.43 -10.56
N SER A 131 -12.11 -4.34 -11.32
CA SER A 131 -12.69 -3.04 -10.98
C SER A 131 -14.22 -3.09 -11.14
N VAL A 132 -14.91 -2.71 -10.08
CA VAL A 132 -16.37 -2.70 -10.00
C VAL A 132 -16.92 -1.38 -10.54
N LYS A 133 -16.34 -0.26 -10.15
CA LYS A 133 -16.79 1.08 -10.53
C LYS A 133 -15.71 2.14 -10.33
N THR A 134 -15.54 3.03 -11.33
CA THR A 134 -14.74 4.27 -11.23
C THR A 134 -15.67 5.47 -11.29
N THR A 135 -15.53 6.41 -10.34
CA THR A 135 -16.35 7.64 -10.26
C THR A 135 -15.64 8.83 -10.91
N PHE A 136 -16.39 9.87 -11.30
CA PHE A 136 -15.89 11.12 -11.89
C PHE A 136 -15.01 10.99 -13.14
N LYS A 137 -15.03 9.85 -13.82
CA LYS A 137 -14.20 9.57 -14.99
C LYS A 137 -14.36 10.63 -16.08
N GLU A 138 -15.60 10.98 -16.44
CA GLU A 138 -15.90 11.98 -17.49
C GLU A 138 -15.35 13.37 -17.14
N ARG A 139 -15.56 13.82 -15.89
CA ARG A 139 -15.07 15.12 -15.41
C ARG A 139 -13.54 15.22 -15.41
N LEU A 140 -12.85 14.13 -15.14
CA LEU A 140 -11.38 14.06 -15.22
C LEU A 140 -10.92 14.05 -16.66
N GLN A 141 -11.62 13.34 -17.56
CA GLN A 141 -11.33 13.27 -19.00
C GLN A 141 -11.46 14.64 -19.69
N GLU A 142 -12.39 15.52 -19.25
CA GLU A 142 -12.49 16.91 -19.75
C GLU A 142 -11.18 17.69 -19.58
N LYS A 143 -10.35 17.33 -18.60
CA LYS A 143 -9.00 17.90 -18.36
C LYS A 143 -7.87 17.06 -18.99
N GLY A 144 -8.23 16.01 -19.73
CA GLY A 144 -7.28 15.06 -20.30
C GLY A 144 -6.64 14.12 -19.26
N ILE A 145 -7.15 14.11 -18.03
CA ILE A 145 -6.71 13.19 -16.97
C ILE A 145 -7.34 11.81 -17.24
N ILE A 146 -6.51 10.78 -17.21
CA ILE A 146 -6.97 9.39 -17.23
C ILE A 146 -6.92 8.87 -15.80
N PHE A 147 -8.06 8.40 -15.29
CA PHE A 147 -8.19 7.63 -14.07
C PHE A 147 -9.16 6.49 -14.36
N SER A 148 -8.65 5.28 -14.45
CA SER A 148 -9.40 4.09 -14.79
C SER A 148 -8.76 2.84 -14.20
N SER A 149 -9.45 1.71 -14.26
CA SER A 149 -8.82 0.44 -13.98
C SER A 149 -7.68 0.18 -14.98
N PHE A 150 -6.71 -0.64 -14.55
CA PHE A 150 -5.59 -0.99 -15.41
C PHE A 150 -6.05 -1.76 -16.66
N SER A 151 -7.02 -2.66 -16.49
CA SER A 151 -7.61 -3.44 -17.59
C SER A 151 -8.30 -2.56 -18.64
N GLU A 152 -8.99 -1.52 -18.21
CA GLU A 152 -9.63 -0.54 -19.10
C GLU A 152 -8.57 0.30 -19.83
N ALA A 153 -7.54 0.76 -19.11
CA ALA A 153 -6.45 1.52 -19.70
C ALA A 153 -5.69 0.76 -20.79
N VAL A 154 -5.50 -0.54 -20.61
CA VAL A 154 -4.87 -1.42 -21.63
C VAL A 154 -5.67 -1.44 -22.91
N LYS A 155 -7.02 -1.37 -22.86
CA LYS A 155 -7.91 -1.37 -24.03
C LYS A 155 -8.04 -0.01 -24.66
N GLU A 156 -8.24 1.02 -23.84
CA GLU A 156 -8.51 2.39 -24.34
C GLU A 156 -7.22 3.16 -24.68
N ASN A 157 -6.12 2.89 -24.01
CA ASN A 157 -4.84 3.62 -24.13
C ASN A 157 -3.62 2.67 -24.21
N PRO A 158 -3.63 1.65 -25.09
CA PRO A 158 -2.61 0.58 -25.13
C PRO A 158 -1.19 1.10 -25.32
N GLU A 159 -0.99 2.10 -26.19
CA GLU A 159 0.34 2.66 -26.45
C GLU A 159 0.90 3.41 -25.23
N LEU A 160 0.03 4.09 -24.48
CA LEU A 160 0.44 4.80 -23.27
C LEU A 160 0.83 3.82 -22.17
N VAL A 161 0.04 2.78 -21.95
CA VAL A 161 0.34 1.72 -20.99
C VAL A 161 1.64 1.01 -21.38
N ARG A 162 1.78 0.60 -22.65
CA ARG A 162 2.98 -0.09 -23.14
C ARG A 162 4.25 0.74 -22.99
N LYS A 163 4.14 2.07 -23.14
CA LYS A 163 5.28 3.00 -22.97
C LYS A 163 5.83 3.01 -21.55
N TYR A 164 4.98 2.86 -20.56
CA TYR A 164 5.36 3.09 -19.16
C TYR A 164 5.38 1.85 -18.28
N LEU A 165 4.58 0.84 -18.58
CA LEU A 165 4.51 -0.41 -17.82
C LEU A 165 5.88 -1.08 -17.70
N GLY A 166 6.26 -1.43 -16.48
CA GLY A 166 7.51 -2.13 -16.19
C GLY A 166 8.77 -1.30 -16.40
N THR A 167 8.66 0.04 -16.57
CA THR A 167 9.82 0.92 -16.75
C THR A 167 10.43 1.39 -15.43
N VAL A 168 9.69 1.26 -14.33
CA VAL A 168 10.14 1.62 -12.98
C VAL A 168 10.26 0.37 -12.11
N VAL A 169 9.25 -0.50 -12.13
CA VAL A 169 9.31 -1.84 -11.52
C VAL A 169 9.35 -2.89 -12.63
N THR A 170 10.54 -3.29 -13.02
CA THR A 170 10.69 -4.38 -13.99
C THR A 170 10.37 -5.72 -13.31
N TYR A 171 10.06 -6.76 -14.08
CA TYR A 171 9.90 -8.13 -13.56
C TYR A 171 11.20 -8.67 -12.92
N ARG A 172 12.35 -7.99 -13.10
CA ARG A 172 13.64 -8.34 -12.51
C ARG A 172 13.93 -7.60 -11.19
N ASP A 173 13.02 -6.76 -10.70
CA ASP A 173 13.24 -5.99 -9.45
C ASP A 173 13.41 -6.92 -8.23
N ASN A 174 12.51 -7.88 -8.08
CA ASN A 174 12.56 -8.89 -7.02
C ASN A 174 11.60 -10.06 -7.31
N TYR A 175 11.62 -11.08 -6.45
CA TYR A 175 10.84 -12.30 -6.57
C TYR A 175 9.32 -12.02 -6.70
N PHE A 176 8.75 -11.18 -5.83
CA PHE A 176 7.31 -10.86 -5.83
C PHE A 176 6.92 -9.90 -6.95
N ALA A 177 7.86 -9.08 -7.43
CA ALA A 177 7.64 -8.27 -8.63
C ALA A 177 7.59 -9.12 -9.89
N ALA A 178 8.39 -10.19 -9.98
CA ALA A 178 8.31 -11.15 -11.07
C ALA A 178 6.96 -11.89 -11.04
N LEU A 179 6.54 -12.38 -9.87
CA LEU A 179 5.26 -13.05 -9.69
C LEU A 179 4.09 -12.12 -10.08
N ASN A 180 4.03 -10.91 -9.51
CA ASN A 180 2.99 -9.95 -9.85
C ASN A 180 2.97 -9.65 -11.35
N SER A 181 4.13 -9.43 -11.98
CA SER A 181 4.21 -9.15 -13.42
C SER A 181 3.65 -10.27 -14.30
N ALA A 182 3.69 -11.52 -13.82
CA ALA A 182 3.10 -12.67 -14.49
C ALA A 182 1.56 -12.74 -14.33
N VAL A 183 1.05 -12.45 -13.13
CA VAL A 183 -0.34 -12.78 -12.76
C VAL A 183 -1.21 -11.59 -12.34
N PHE A 184 -0.70 -10.35 -12.39
CA PHE A 184 -1.52 -9.22 -11.93
C PHE A 184 -2.88 -9.18 -12.61
N SER A 185 -3.89 -8.89 -11.80
CA SER A 185 -5.28 -8.98 -12.26
C SER A 185 -5.84 -7.60 -12.65
N ASP A 186 -5.82 -6.65 -11.74
CA ASP A 186 -6.22 -5.28 -12.00
C ASP A 186 -5.42 -4.31 -11.12
N GLY A 187 -5.82 -3.06 -11.09
CA GLY A 187 -5.19 -1.97 -10.37
C GLY A 187 -5.59 -0.67 -11.00
N SER A 188 -4.89 0.41 -10.70
CA SER A 188 -5.23 1.72 -11.22
C SER A 188 -4.22 2.21 -12.26
N PHE A 189 -4.74 2.82 -13.31
CA PHE A 189 -3.96 3.60 -14.25
C PHE A 189 -4.31 5.08 -14.12
N VAL A 190 -3.28 5.90 -13.83
CA VAL A 190 -3.43 7.36 -13.69
C VAL A 190 -2.45 8.04 -14.62
N TYR A 191 -2.97 8.92 -15.47
CA TYR A 191 -2.16 9.78 -16.30
C TYR A 191 -2.57 11.24 -16.13
N ILE A 192 -1.63 12.08 -15.69
CA ILE A 192 -1.83 13.52 -15.55
C ILE A 192 -1.06 14.22 -16.69
N PRO A 193 -1.76 14.92 -17.58
CA PRO A 193 -1.14 15.64 -18.70
C PRO A 193 -0.23 16.78 -18.21
N LYS A 194 0.66 17.21 -19.09
CA LYS A 194 1.55 18.35 -18.85
C LYS A 194 0.79 19.63 -18.44
N GLY A 195 1.22 20.24 -17.33
CA GLY A 195 0.65 21.49 -16.81
C GLY A 195 -0.71 21.32 -16.12
N VAL A 196 -1.21 20.10 -15.96
CA VAL A 196 -2.53 19.86 -15.37
C VAL A 196 -2.39 19.54 -13.89
N ARG A 197 -3.11 20.28 -13.05
CA ARG A 197 -3.29 19.92 -11.64
C ARG A 197 -4.60 19.18 -11.48
N CYS A 198 -4.54 17.96 -10.94
CA CYS A 198 -5.75 17.18 -10.67
C CYS A 198 -6.66 17.95 -9.70
N PRO A 199 -7.94 18.19 -10.05
CA PRO A 199 -8.81 19.06 -9.28
C PRO A 199 -9.37 18.40 -8.01
N MET A 200 -9.15 17.10 -7.82
CA MET A 200 -9.66 16.31 -6.71
C MET A 200 -8.67 15.22 -6.31
N GLU A 201 -8.82 14.69 -5.12
CA GLU A 201 -8.11 13.51 -4.68
C GLU A 201 -8.57 12.29 -5.52
N LEU A 202 -7.63 11.43 -5.90
CA LEU A 202 -7.93 10.14 -6.50
C LEU A 202 -7.76 9.06 -5.44
N SER A 203 -8.67 8.10 -5.40
CA SER A 203 -8.59 6.99 -4.44
C SER A 203 -8.92 5.67 -5.10
N THR A 204 -8.16 4.64 -4.78
CA THR A 204 -8.52 3.26 -5.12
C THR A 204 -8.65 2.45 -3.86
N TYR A 205 -9.71 1.66 -3.81
CA TYR A 205 -9.99 0.79 -2.70
C TYR A 205 -10.01 -0.67 -3.15
N PHE A 206 -9.11 -1.47 -2.55
CA PHE A 206 -8.96 -2.89 -2.84
C PHE A 206 -9.60 -3.74 -1.74
N ARG A 207 -10.40 -4.72 -2.16
CA ARG A 207 -11.04 -5.68 -1.27
C ARG A 207 -10.78 -7.10 -1.76
N ILE A 208 -10.07 -7.90 -0.96
CA ILE A 208 -10.05 -9.35 -1.14
C ILE A 208 -11.37 -9.92 -0.59
N ASN A 209 -12.00 -10.84 -1.30
CA ASN A 209 -13.22 -11.51 -0.82
C ASN A 209 -13.21 -13.02 -1.07
N ALA A 210 -12.77 -13.48 -2.23
CA ALA A 210 -12.77 -14.89 -2.59
C ALA A 210 -11.80 -15.72 -1.74
N ARG A 211 -12.15 -17.01 -1.50
CA ARG A 211 -11.28 -17.96 -0.77
C ARG A 211 -10.17 -18.50 -1.66
N ASN A 212 -9.04 -18.85 -1.05
CA ASN A 212 -7.89 -19.46 -1.74
C ASN A 212 -7.45 -18.68 -2.98
N THR A 213 -7.66 -17.35 -2.98
CA THR A 213 -7.22 -16.46 -4.05
C THR A 213 -6.12 -15.54 -3.54
N GLY A 214 -5.15 -15.27 -4.40
CA GLY A 214 -4.20 -14.18 -4.18
C GLY A 214 -4.71 -12.87 -4.77
N GLN A 215 -4.28 -11.76 -4.20
CA GLN A 215 -4.52 -10.43 -4.72
C GLN A 215 -3.22 -9.88 -5.34
N PHE A 216 -3.27 -9.59 -6.63
CA PHE A 216 -2.09 -9.17 -7.40
C PHE A 216 -2.41 -7.88 -8.15
N GLU A 217 -2.32 -6.76 -7.46
CA GLU A 217 -2.64 -5.45 -8.02
C GLU A 217 -1.43 -4.83 -8.72
N ARG A 218 -1.69 -4.04 -9.76
CA ARG A 218 -0.66 -3.24 -10.41
C ARG A 218 -1.15 -1.84 -10.70
N THR A 219 -0.62 -0.87 -9.95
CA THR A 219 -0.94 0.55 -10.11
C THR A 219 0.19 1.26 -10.86
N LEU A 220 -0.17 2.04 -11.88
CA LEU A 220 0.75 2.84 -12.67
C LEU A 220 0.30 4.30 -12.69
N ILE A 221 1.12 5.20 -12.13
CA ILE A 221 0.85 6.63 -12.07
C ILE A 221 1.91 7.37 -12.89
N VAL A 222 1.48 8.11 -13.88
CA VAL A 222 2.33 8.96 -14.71
C VAL A 222 1.89 10.41 -14.56
N CYS A 223 2.71 11.22 -13.92
CA CYS A 223 2.50 12.67 -13.82
C CYS A 223 3.48 13.39 -14.74
N ALA A 224 2.98 13.92 -15.85
CA ALA A 224 3.79 14.65 -16.82
C ALA A 224 4.25 16.01 -16.26
N ASP A 225 5.13 16.70 -17.00
CA ASP A 225 5.75 17.95 -16.55
C ASP A 225 4.76 18.97 -16.02
N ALA A 226 5.09 19.63 -14.92
CA ALA A 226 4.27 20.59 -14.19
C ALA A 226 2.86 20.07 -13.80
N GLY A 227 2.70 18.75 -13.75
CA GLY A 227 1.48 18.10 -13.30
C GLY A 227 1.42 17.99 -11.77
N TYR A 228 0.21 17.73 -11.26
CA TYR A 228 -0.01 17.46 -9.84
C TYR A 228 -1.09 16.42 -9.66
N VAL A 229 -0.85 15.46 -8.78
CA VAL A 229 -1.88 14.51 -8.31
C VAL A 229 -1.63 14.12 -6.86
N SER A 230 -2.72 13.97 -6.11
CA SER A 230 -2.77 13.29 -4.84
C SER A 230 -3.60 12.01 -5.02
N TYR A 231 -3.01 10.87 -4.67
CA TYR A 231 -3.60 9.55 -4.83
C TYR A 231 -3.54 8.78 -3.53
N LEU A 232 -4.63 8.12 -3.21
CA LEU A 232 -4.75 7.31 -2.01
C LEU A 232 -5.14 5.87 -2.34
N GLU A 233 -4.56 4.92 -1.63
CA GLU A 233 -4.87 3.50 -1.70
C GLU A 233 -5.36 3.00 -0.35
N GLY A 234 -6.55 2.44 -0.32
CA GLY A 234 -7.12 1.73 0.82
C GLY A 234 -7.23 0.23 0.53
N CYS A 235 -6.94 -0.62 1.53
CA CYS A 235 -6.98 -2.07 1.35
C CYS A 235 -7.60 -2.76 2.56
N THR A 236 -8.46 -3.76 2.30
CA THR A 236 -9.04 -4.63 3.34
C THR A 236 -9.17 -6.08 2.88
N ALA A 237 -9.27 -7.00 3.84
CA ALA A 237 -9.56 -8.41 3.61
C ALA A 237 -10.54 -8.97 4.66
N PRO A 238 -11.33 -10.02 4.38
CA PRO A 238 -12.14 -10.68 5.37
C PRO A 238 -11.29 -11.50 6.35
N MET A 239 -11.86 -11.86 7.49
CA MET A 239 -11.26 -12.82 8.41
C MET A 239 -11.30 -14.23 7.81
N ARG A 240 -10.15 -14.88 7.71
CA ARG A 240 -9.98 -16.22 7.17
C ARG A 240 -8.98 -17.02 8.00
N ASP A 241 -9.19 -18.32 8.12
CA ASP A 241 -8.28 -19.26 8.81
C ASP A 241 -7.04 -19.63 7.97
N GLU A 242 -7.08 -19.42 6.66
CA GLU A 242 -5.96 -19.56 5.73
C GLU A 242 -5.22 -18.23 5.52
N ASN A 243 -3.92 -18.30 5.23
CA ASN A 243 -3.17 -17.13 4.79
C ASN A 243 -3.62 -16.68 3.39
N GLN A 244 -3.79 -15.38 3.21
CA GLN A 244 -4.09 -14.77 1.92
C GLN A 244 -2.86 -14.03 1.40
N LEU A 245 -2.43 -14.35 0.18
CA LEU A 245 -1.29 -13.71 -0.45
C LEU A 245 -1.72 -12.40 -1.13
N HIS A 246 -1.12 -11.30 -0.70
CA HIS A 246 -1.22 -10.00 -1.37
C HIS A 246 0.17 -9.60 -1.88
N ALA A 247 0.34 -9.57 -3.20
CA ALA A 247 1.59 -9.16 -3.84
C ALA A 247 1.31 -8.07 -4.88
N ALA A 248 1.44 -6.81 -4.48
CA ALA A 248 1.11 -5.65 -5.30
C ALA A 248 2.36 -4.93 -5.85
N ILE A 249 2.17 -4.23 -6.97
CA ILE A 249 3.18 -3.32 -7.54
C ILE A 249 2.57 -1.93 -7.72
N VAL A 250 3.37 -0.92 -7.35
CA VAL A 250 3.09 0.48 -7.69
C VAL A 250 4.29 1.10 -8.40
N GLU A 251 4.04 1.62 -9.59
CA GLU A 251 5.01 2.36 -10.40
C GLU A 251 4.58 3.82 -10.51
N ILE A 252 5.47 4.76 -10.14
CA ILE A 252 5.22 6.21 -10.25
C ILE A 252 6.32 6.85 -11.07
N ILE A 253 5.91 7.65 -12.06
CA ILE A 253 6.80 8.43 -12.92
C ILE A 253 6.45 9.90 -12.74
N VAL A 254 7.46 10.72 -12.39
CA VAL A 254 7.27 12.14 -12.12
C VAL A 254 8.13 12.96 -13.09
N GLY A 255 7.47 13.83 -13.87
CA GLY A 255 8.07 14.73 -14.84
C GLY A 255 8.72 15.97 -14.21
N GLU A 256 9.20 16.89 -15.05
CA GLU A 256 9.82 18.16 -14.63
C GLU A 256 8.81 19.06 -13.91
N ASP A 257 9.19 19.63 -12.77
CA ASP A 257 8.34 20.49 -11.90
C ASP A 257 6.99 19.84 -11.50
N ALA A 258 6.86 18.52 -11.68
CA ALA A 258 5.65 17.79 -11.32
C ALA A 258 5.69 17.29 -9.85
N GLU A 259 4.51 17.10 -9.28
CA GLU A 259 4.37 16.64 -7.90
C GLU A 259 3.35 15.51 -7.80
N VAL A 260 3.73 14.43 -7.14
CA VAL A 260 2.84 13.32 -6.80
C VAL A 260 2.85 13.10 -5.29
N LYS A 261 1.67 13.07 -4.69
CA LYS A 261 1.46 12.59 -3.33
C LYS A 261 0.79 11.23 -3.39
N TYR A 262 1.40 10.23 -2.80
CA TYR A 262 0.85 8.89 -2.73
C TYR A 262 0.69 8.45 -1.29
N SER A 263 -0.53 8.15 -0.91
CA SER A 263 -0.86 7.74 0.45
C SER A 263 -1.44 6.33 0.46
N THR A 264 -1.13 5.54 1.50
CA THR A 264 -1.80 4.27 1.78
C THR A 264 -2.27 4.18 3.21
N VAL A 265 -3.49 3.69 3.36
CA VAL A 265 -4.04 3.26 4.66
C VAL A 265 -4.44 1.80 4.49
N GLN A 266 -3.70 0.90 5.15
CA GLN A 266 -3.93 -0.54 5.04
C GLN A 266 -4.53 -1.09 6.32
N ASN A 267 -5.62 -1.83 6.16
CA ASN A 267 -6.38 -2.47 7.23
C ASN A 267 -6.62 -3.93 6.86
N TRP A 268 -5.56 -4.72 6.91
CA TRP A 268 -5.61 -6.14 6.61
C TRP A 268 -6.01 -6.98 7.83
N TYR A 269 -6.51 -8.17 7.59
CA TYR A 269 -6.73 -9.14 8.66
C TYR A 269 -5.38 -9.70 9.16
N PRO A 270 -5.08 -9.59 10.45
CA PRO A 270 -3.77 -9.98 11.01
C PRO A 270 -3.60 -11.49 11.27
N GLY A 271 -4.65 -12.28 11.17
CA GLY A 271 -4.74 -13.62 11.74
C GLY A 271 -5.41 -13.62 13.11
N ASP A 272 -5.63 -14.80 13.68
CA ASP A 272 -6.20 -14.98 15.01
C ASP A 272 -5.15 -14.78 16.13
N ALA A 273 -5.57 -14.97 17.37
CA ALA A 273 -4.68 -14.81 18.55
C ALA A 273 -3.55 -15.84 18.59
N GLU A 274 -3.72 -16.99 17.95
CA GLU A 274 -2.74 -18.07 17.79
C GLU A 274 -1.84 -17.89 16.57
N GLY A 275 -2.06 -16.83 15.77
CA GLY A 275 -1.29 -16.51 14.55
C GLY A 275 -1.71 -17.32 13.33
N LYS A 276 -2.92 -17.91 13.33
CA LYS A 276 -3.45 -18.65 12.21
C LYS A 276 -4.17 -17.73 11.23
N GLY A 277 -3.95 -17.92 9.93
CA GLY A 277 -4.53 -17.10 8.88
C GLY A 277 -3.83 -15.74 8.75
N GLY A 278 -4.57 -14.75 8.24
CA GLY A 278 -4.08 -13.40 8.03
C GLY A 278 -3.42 -13.18 6.66
N VAL A 279 -3.18 -11.92 6.33
CA VAL A 279 -2.66 -11.51 5.03
C VAL A 279 -1.13 -11.49 5.04
N LEU A 280 -0.52 -12.09 4.02
CA LEU A 280 0.89 -11.93 3.67
C LEU A 280 1.00 -10.75 2.70
N ASN A 281 1.40 -9.59 3.20
CA ASN A 281 1.41 -8.32 2.47
C ASN A 281 2.81 -8.00 1.91
N LEU A 282 3.06 -8.45 0.67
CA LEU A 282 4.37 -8.47 0.01
C LEU A 282 4.37 -7.48 -1.17
N VAL A 283 4.72 -6.21 -0.92
CA VAL A 283 4.46 -5.11 -1.85
C VAL A 283 5.74 -4.44 -2.36
N THR A 284 5.77 -4.17 -3.66
CA THR A 284 6.85 -3.43 -4.33
C THR A 284 6.34 -2.08 -4.85
N LYS A 285 6.83 -0.98 -4.28
CA LYS A 285 6.49 0.39 -4.71
C LYS A 285 7.76 1.14 -5.13
N ARG A 286 7.76 1.74 -6.32
CA ARG A 286 8.91 2.49 -6.85
C ARG A 286 8.45 3.79 -7.49
N GLY A 287 9.13 4.89 -7.14
CA GLY A 287 8.97 6.20 -7.77
C GLY A 287 10.21 6.61 -8.52
N HIS A 288 10.07 7.06 -9.75
CA HIS A 288 11.15 7.58 -10.57
C HIS A 288 10.91 9.06 -10.86
N LEU A 289 11.68 9.92 -10.19
CA LEU A 289 11.65 11.37 -10.35
C LEU A 289 12.60 11.73 -11.51
N ARG A 290 12.06 11.68 -12.74
CA ARG A 290 12.84 11.85 -13.98
C ARG A 290 13.17 13.29 -14.29
N GLY A 291 12.25 14.18 -13.93
CA GLY A 291 12.35 15.60 -14.28
C GLY A 291 13.08 16.45 -13.23
N LYS A 292 13.59 17.61 -13.67
CA LYS A 292 14.12 18.63 -12.77
C LYS A 292 13.04 19.07 -11.78
N ASN A 293 13.43 19.28 -10.51
CA ASN A 293 12.53 19.68 -9.41
C ASN A 293 11.31 18.75 -9.19
N ALA A 294 11.29 17.55 -9.76
CA ALA A 294 10.22 16.57 -9.53
C ALA A 294 10.06 16.28 -8.04
N ARG A 295 8.82 16.09 -7.59
CA ARG A 295 8.51 15.82 -6.18
C ARG A 295 7.66 14.58 -6.03
N LEU A 296 8.02 13.71 -5.08
CA LEU A 296 7.23 12.54 -4.70
C LEU A 296 7.19 12.41 -3.18
N SER A 297 5.99 12.31 -2.63
CA SER A 297 5.78 11.99 -1.22
C SER A 297 5.06 10.66 -1.07
N TRP A 298 5.63 9.73 -0.31
CA TRP A 298 5.01 8.51 0.17
C TRP A 298 4.54 8.72 1.60
N THR A 299 3.24 8.53 1.86
CA THR A 299 2.70 8.49 3.21
C THR A 299 2.01 7.16 3.42
N GLN A 300 2.36 6.41 4.47
CA GLN A 300 1.75 5.11 4.70
C GLN A 300 1.43 4.86 6.17
N VAL A 301 0.25 4.28 6.38
CA VAL A 301 -0.18 3.73 7.67
C VAL A 301 -0.45 2.24 7.43
N GLU A 302 0.40 1.42 8.04
CA GLU A 302 0.37 -0.03 7.93
C GLU A 302 -0.17 -0.61 9.21
N THR A 303 -1.35 -1.23 9.13
CA THR A 303 -1.96 -1.95 10.24
C THR A 303 -2.49 -3.30 9.75
N GLY A 304 -2.60 -4.23 10.67
CA GLY A 304 -3.00 -5.59 10.32
C GLY A 304 -1.88 -6.34 9.61
N SER A 305 -2.24 -7.29 8.76
CA SER A 305 -1.39 -8.31 8.14
C SER A 305 -0.71 -9.23 9.15
N ALA A 306 -0.64 -10.52 8.82
CA ALA A 306 0.22 -11.45 9.57
C ALA A 306 1.69 -11.10 9.34
N ILE A 307 2.04 -10.83 8.09
CA ILE A 307 3.37 -10.41 7.66
C ILE A 307 3.25 -9.21 6.72
N THR A 308 4.05 -8.16 6.99
CA THR A 308 4.23 -7.01 6.09
C THR A 308 5.68 -6.94 5.64
N TRP A 309 5.89 -7.02 4.32
CA TRP A 309 7.20 -6.87 3.70
C TRP A 309 7.13 -5.86 2.56
N LYS A 310 7.57 -4.61 2.82
CA LYS A 310 7.27 -3.49 1.95
C LYS A 310 8.30 -2.36 2.05
N TYR A 311 8.93 -2.03 0.93
CA TYR A 311 9.89 -0.93 0.84
C TYR A 311 9.59 -0.02 -0.35
N PRO A 312 8.77 1.03 -0.20
CA PRO A 312 8.67 2.08 -1.19
C PRO A 312 10.04 2.69 -1.47
N SER A 313 10.32 3.02 -2.72
CA SER A 313 11.59 3.65 -3.06
C SER A 313 11.43 4.83 -4.00
N CYS A 314 12.43 5.73 -3.97
CA CYS A 314 12.53 6.86 -4.88
C CYS A 314 13.89 6.86 -5.57
N ILE A 315 13.87 7.00 -6.89
CA ILE A 315 15.05 7.26 -7.71
C ILE A 315 15.02 8.74 -8.09
N LEU A 316 15.91 9.54 -7.48
CA LEU A 316 16.01 10.98 -7.70
C LEU A 316 16.98 11.23 -8.86
N ALA A 317 16.46 11.13 -10.10
CA ALA A 317 17.24 11.24 -11.33
C ALA A 317 17.23 12.64 -11.96
N GLY A 318 16.24 13.48 -11.60
CA GLY A 318 16.19 14.88 -12.01
C GLY A 318 16.95 15.78 -11.04
N GLU A 319 17.67 16.78 -11.57
CA GLU A 319 18.33 17.80 -10.74
C GLU A 319 17.33 18.51 -9.83
N GLY A 320 17.67 18.71 -8.56
CA GLY A 320 16.82 19.38 -7.58
C GLY A 320 15.56 18.60 -7.18
N SER A 321 15.39 17.36 -7.64
CA SER A 321 14.23 16.54 -7.27
C SER A 321 14.20 16.23 -5.77
N GLN A 322 12.99 16.03 -5.24
CA GLN A 322 12.75 15.86 -3.82
C GLN A 322 11.85 14.67 -3.56
N ALA A 323 12.21 13.84 -2.58
CA ALA A 323 11.42 12.69 -2.16
C ALA A 323 11.18 12.70 -0.64
N GLU A 324 9.97 12.36 -0.24
CA GLU A 324 9.60 12.24 1.16
C GLU A 324 9.01 10.87 1.44
N PHE A 325 9.29 10.33 2.61
CA PHE A 325 8.70 9.10 3.11
C PHE A 325 8.26 9.31 4.56
N TYR A 326 6.95 9.17 4.78
CA TYR A 326 6.32 9.23 6.08
C TYR A 326 5.61 7.91 6.35
N SER A 327 5.94 7.22 7.44
CA SER A 327 5.40 5.90 7.74
C SER A 327 5.05 5.72 9.21
N VAL A 328 3.90 5.10 9.45
CA VAL A 328 3.55 4.45 10.73
C VAL A 328 3.30 2.98 10.45
N ALA A 329 4.05 2.11 11.12
CA ALA A 329 3.83 0.66 11.08
C ALA A 329 3.46 0.17 12.48
N VAL A 330 2.27 -0.42 12.63
CA VAL A 330 1.77 -0.96 13.88
C VAL A 330 1.68 -2.47 13.81
N THR A 331 2.32 -3.14 14.77
CA THR A 331 2.27 -4.58 14.91
C THR A 331 1.83 -4.97 16.31
N ASN A 332 0.98 -6.00 16.41
CA ASN A 332 0.48 -6.54 17.66
C ASN A 332 0.46 -8.08 17.62
N ASN A 333 0.25 -8.74 18.75
CA ASN A 333 0.21 -10.20 18.85
C ASN A 333 1.44 -10.87 18.23
N LEU A 334 1.25 -11.70 17.20
CA LEU A 334 2.28 -12.45 16.49
C LEU A 334 2.64 -11.85 15.12
N GLN A 335 2.20 -10.61 14.84
CA GLN A 335 2.48 -9.95 13.58
C GLN A 335 3.96 -9.63 13.40
N GLU A 336 4.43 -9.73 12.17
CA GLU A 336 5.80 -9.37 11.80
C GLU A 336 5.80 -8.36 10.66
N ALA A 337 6.61 -7.32 10.80
CA ALA A 337 6.79 -6.32 9.75
C ALA A 337 8.28 -6.05 9.49
N ASP A 338 8.69 -6.13 8.23
CA ASP A 338 9.96 -5.56 7.76
C ASP A 338 9.62 -4.51 6.69
N THR A 339 9.55 -3.27 7.14
CA THR A 339 9.15 -2.12 6.32
C THR A 339 10.30 -1.12 6.20
N GLY A 340 10.10 -0.10 5.40
CA GLY A 340 11.09 0.97 5.26
C GLY A 340 11.10 1.60 3.88
N THR A 341 12.24 2.14 3.49
CA THR A 341 12.33 2.85 2.21
C THR A 341 13.73 2.83 1.61
N LYS A 342 13.82 3.15 0.32
CA LYS A 342 15.09 3.32 -0.41
C LYS A 342 15.09 4.67 -1.10
N MET A 343 16.05 5.53 -0.79
CA MET A 343 16.27 6.83 -1.43
C MET A 343 17.57 6.80 -2.22
N VAL A 344 17.48 6.81 -3.56
CA VAL A 344 18.63 6.71 -4.45
C VAL A 344 18.80 8.03 -5.19
N HIS A 345 19.80 8.80 -4.78
CA HIS A 345 20.14 10.10 -5.36
C HIS A 345 21.12 9.90 -6.52
N LEU A 346 20.70 10.23 -7.74
CA LEU A 346 21.50 10.11 -8.95
C LEU A 346 21.94 11.48 -9.51
N ALA A 347 21.15 12.52 -9.29
CA ALA A 347 21.35 13.87 -9.82
C ALA A 347 21.76 14.87 -8.73
N PRO A 348 22.33 16.03 -9.12
CA PRO A 348 22.74 17.07 -8.18
C PRO A 348 21.57 17.74 -7.44
N ASN A 349 21.88 18.32 -6.27
CA ASN A 349 20.96 19.15 -5.48
C ASN A 349 19.66 18.46 -5.07
N THR A 350 19.64 17.13 -5.08
CA THR A 350 18.48 16.34 -4.70
C THR A 350 18.31 16.26 -3.19
N ARG A 351 17.07 16.11 -2.72
CA ARG A 351 16.76 16.04 -1.28
C ARG A 351 15.83 14.88 -0.98
N SER A 352 16.05 14.22 0.15
CA SER A 352 15.10 13.24 0.69
C SER A 352 14.92 13.38 2.19
N THR A 353 13.69 13.11 2.64
CA THR A 353 13.31 13.09 4.05
C THR A 353 12.64 11.76 4.36
N ILE A 354 13.04 11.12 5.44
CA ILE A 354 12.48 9.86 5.92
C ILE A 354 12.06 10.05 7.36
N ILE A 355 10.77 9.88 7.64
CA ILE A 355 10.20 9.85 9.00
C ILE A 355 9.45 8.54 9.14
N SER A 356 9.98 7.62 9.94
CA SER A 356 9.40 6.30 10.17
C SER A 356 9.11 6.07 11.64
N LYS A 357 7.86 5.74 11.97
CA LYS A 357 7.41 5.45 13.32
C LYS A 357 6.96 3.99 13.39
N GLY A 358 7.68 3.17 14.17
CA GLY A 358 7.31 1.80 14.47
C GLY A 358 6.59 1.70 15.83
N ILE A 359 5.52 0.93 15.92
CA ILE A 359 4.81 0.66 17.17
C ILE A 359 4.65 -0.85 17.29
N SER A 360 5.15 -1.43 18.38
CA SER A 360 5.13 -2.87 18.62
C SER A 360 4.43 -3.19 19.91
N ALA A 361 3.54 -4.17 19.89
CA ALA A 361 2.78 -4.65 21.04
C ALA A 361 2.73 -6.19 21.08
N GLY A 362 2.28 -6.78 22.18
CA GLY A 362 2.18 -8.23 22.32
C GLY A 362 3.54 -8.91 22.15
N LYS A 363 3.64 -9.85 21.23
CA LYS A 363 4.87 -10.59 20.85
C LYS A 363 5.37 -10.24 19.46
N SER A 364 4.84 -9.17 18.88
CA SER A 364 5.13 -8.77 17.50
C SER A 364 6.57 -8.31 17.29
N GLN A 365 7.02 -8.38 16.03
CA GLN A 365 8.34 -7.92 15.59
C GLN A 365 8.16 -6.85 14.51
N ASN A 366 8.75 -5.66 14.73
CA ASN A 366 8.66 -4.56 13.79
C ASN A 366 10.06 -4.11 13.39
N SER A 367 10.38 -4.23 12.12
CA SER A 367 11.68 -3.89 11.56
C SER A 367 11.56 -2.72 10.59
N TYR A 368 12.44 -1.75 10.74
CA TYR A 368 12.67 -0.69 9.76
C TYR A 368 13.95 -0.98 9.00
N ARG A 369 13.89 -0.96 7.67
CA ARG A 369 15.06 -1.11 6.79
C ARG A 369 15.16 0.08 5.85
N GLY A 370 16.22 0.87 5.99
CA GLY A 370 16.43 2.09 5.21
C GLY A 370 17.68 2.01 4.33
N LEU A 371 17.54 2.34 3.04
CA LEU A 371 18.69 2.53 2.16
C LEU A 371 18.73 3.98 1.69
N VAL A 372 19.88 4.65 1.90
CA VAL A 372 20.18 5.96 1.34
C VAL A 372 21.46 5.85 0.53
N ARG A 373 21.34 6.08 -0.78
CA ARG A 373 22.50 6.06 -1.68
C ARG A 373 22.67 7.41 -2.35
N MET A 374 23.90 7.99 -2.21
CA MET A 374 24.34 9.18 -2.92
C MET A 374 25.33 8.77 -4.01
N ALA A 375 24.87 8.73 -5.26
CA ALA A 375 25.72 8.35 -6.39
C ALA A 375 26.79 9.41 -6.68
N LYS A 376 27.82 9.06 -7.46
CA LYS A 376 28.94 9.94 -7.79
C LYS A 376 28.56 11.32 -8.34
N LYS A 377 27.45 11.38 -9.09
CA LYS A 377 26.92 12.63 -9.70
C LYS A 377 25.95 13.41 -8.81
N ALA A 378 25.60 12.89 -7.64
CA ALA A 378 24.63 13.51 -6.72
C ALA A 378 25.25 14.62 -5.86
N HIS A 379 25.97 15.56 -6.49
CA HIS A 379 26.61 16.68 -5.79
C HIS A 379 25.58 17.55 -5.07
N GLY A 380 25.89 17.98 -3.83
CA GLY A 380 25.01 18.81 -3.02
C GLY A 380 23.72 18.12 -2.58
N ALA A 381 23.63 16.79 -2.72
CA ALA A 381 22.48 16.03 -2.26
C ALA A 381 22.38 15.97 -0.72
N ARG A 382 21.18 15.95 -0.19
CA ARG A 382 20.94 15.86 1.26
C ARG A 382 19.88 14.82 1.57
N ASN A 383 20.11 14.04 2.62
CA ASN A 383 19.11 13.18 3.24
C ASN A 383 19.00 13.49 4.73
N TYR A 384 17.77 13.47 5.24
CA TYR A 384 17.47 13.39 6.66
C TYR A 384 16.61 12.17 6.91
N SER A 385 16.97 11.34 7.88
CA SER A 385 16.27 10.13 8.28
C SER A 385 16.06 10.09 9.78
N SER A 386 14.82 9.96 10.23
CA SER A 386 14.43 9.70 11.63
C SER A 386 13.60 8.44 11.70
N CYS A 387 14.06 7.47 12.48
CA CYS A 387 13.46 6.13 12.61
C CYS A 387 13.21 5.84 14.08
N ASP A 388 11.98 6.06 14.55
CA ASP A 388 11.64 5.91 15.95
C ASP A 388 10.76 4.68 16.16
N SER A 389 11.00 3.97 17.24
CA SER A 389 10.24 2.79 17.65
C SER A 389 9.70 2.93 19.06
N LEU A 390 8.43 2.59 19.25
CA LEU A 390 7.73 2.57 20.54
C LEU A 390 7.34 1.15 20.88
N LEU A 391 7.83 0.64 22.02
CA LEU A 391 7.51 -0.67 22.54
C LEU A 391 6.43 -0.56 23.63
N LEU A 392 5.32 -1.28 23.44
CA LEU A 392 4.18 -1.28 24.37
C LEU A 392 4.19 -2.48 25.33
N SER A 393 4.98 -3.52 25.03
CA SER A 393 5.12 -4.70 25.88
C SER A 393 6.60 -5.06 26.10
N SER A 394 6.85 -6.01 27.00
CA SER A 394 8.21 -6.52 27.26
C SER A 394 8.63 -7.65 26.31
N THR A 395 7.70 -8.17 25.51
CA THR A 395 7.89 -9.32 24.62
C THR A 395 7.92 -8.98 23.15
N CYS A 396 7.53 -7.74 22.79
CA CYS A 396 7.64 -7.26 21.40
C CYS A 396 9.06 -6.78 21.08
N GLY A 397 9.36 -6.72 19.77
CA GLY A 397 10.67 -6.29 19.27
C GLY A 397 10.57 -5.13 18.30
N ALA A 398 11.65 -4.34 18.27
CA ALA A 398 11.88 -3.31 17.26
C ALA A 398 13.33 -3.41 16.76
N HIS A 399 13.50 -3.37 15.43
CA HIS A 399 14.79 -3.56 14.78
C HIS A 399 14.98 -2.50 13.72
N THR A 400 16.24 -2.00 13.59
CA THR A 400 16.59 -0.98 12.61
C THR A 400 17.79 -1.42 11.80
N PHE A 401 17.66 -1.46 10.46
CA PHE A 401 18.70 -1.86 9.52
C PHE A 401 19.02 -0.73 8.54
N PRO A 402 19.83 0.26 8.95
CA PRO A 402 20.23 1.34 8.05
C PRO A 402 21.32 0.86 7.10
N TYR A 403 21.21 1.26 5.82
CA TYR A 403 22.25 1.10 4.82
C TYR A 403 22.53 2.45 4.15
N ILE A 404 23.72 3.01 4.37
CA ILE A 404 24.10 4.33 3.87
C ILE A 404 25.33 4.16 2.97
N ASP A 405 25.19 4.52 1.68
CA ASP A 405 26.22 4.44 0.65
C ASP A 405 26.41 5.81 0.00
N VAL A 406 27.50 6.50 0.39
CA VAL A 406 27.84 7.85 -0.09
C VAL A 406 29.11 7.79 -0.93
N VAL A 407 28.96 8.01 -2.25
CA VAL A 407 30.08 7.86 -3.21
C VAL A 407 30.73 9.20 -3.55
N ASN A 408 30.11 10.34 -3.24
CA ASN A 408 30.67 11.68 -3.46
C ASN A 408 31.06 12.37 -2.15
N GLU A 409 31.79 13.47 -2.24
CA GLU A 409 32.43 14.14 -1.09
C GLU A 409 31.62 15.31 -0.51
N ASP A 410 30.56 15.77 -1.19
CA ASP A 410 29.80 16.98 -0.85
C ASP A 410 28.32 16.74 -0.53
N SER A 411 27.90 15.48 -0.45
CA SER A 411 26.57 15.11 0.02
C SER A 411 26.51 15.05 1.55
N ILE A 412 25.33 15.32 2.10
CA ILE A 412 25.06 15.29 3.54
C ILE A 412 24.00 14.24 3.82
N VAL A 413 24.30 13.32 4.72
CA VAL A 413 23.35 12.32 5.24
C VAL A 413 23.28 12.44 6.76
N GLU A 414 22.08 12.68 7.25
CA GLU A 414 21.76 12.74 8.67
C GLU A 414 20.84 11.56 8.98
N HIS A 415 21.20 10.73 9.95
CA HIS A 415 20.40 9.58 10.36
C HIS A 415 20.35 9.49 11.87
N GLU A 416 19.14 9.43 12.40
CA GLU A 416 18.89 9.16 13.81
C GLU A 416 17.88 8.03 13.97
N ALA A 417 18.06 7.22 15.00
CA ALA A 417 17.15 6.13 15.35
C ALA A 417 16.97 6.09 16.86
N THR A 418 15.74 6.02 17.31
CA THR A 418 15.40 5.89 18.72
C THR A 418 14.50 4.69 18.96
N THR A 419 14.69 4.04 20.10
CA THR A 419 13.75 3.02 20.59
C THR A 419 13.40 3.35 22.01
N SER A 420 12.12 3.47 22.30
CA SER A 420 11.61 3.78 23.62
C SER A 420 10.52 2.77 24.03
N LYS A 421 10.44 2.49 25.31
CA LYS A 421 9.30 1.78 25.91
C LYS A 421 8.28 2.81 26.37
N ILE A 422 7.00 2.45 26.34
CA ILE A 422 5.93 3.31 26.89
C ILE A 422 6.25 3.63 28.35
N SER A 423 6.10 4.91 28.72
CA SER A 423 6.43 5.37 30.06
C SER A 423 5.37 4.97 31.06
N GLU A 424 5.77 4.15 32.06
CA GLU A 424 4.89 3.77 33.18
C GLU A 424 4.44 4.99 34.00
N ASP A 425 5.31 6.02 34.14
CA ASP A 425 4.97 7.27 34.83
C ASP A 425 3.89 8.06 34.07
N GLN A 426 3.94 8.09 32.74
CA GLN A 426 2.90 8.73 31.93
C GLN A 426 1.57 8.00 32.05
N LEU A 427 1.59 6.67 32.03
CA LEU A 427 0.39 5.86 32.24
C LEU A 427 -0.20 6.09 33.64
N LEU A 428 0.64 6.05 34.68
CA LEU A 428 0.22 6.32 36.05
C LEU A 428 -0.37 7.75 36.19
N TYR A 429 0.25 8.74 35.57
CA TYR A 429 -0.24 10.12 35.54
C TYR A 429 -1.65 10.23 34.92
N CYS A 430 -1.90 9.51 33.82
CA CYS A 430 -3.21 9.44 33.17
C CYS A 430 -4.23 8.74 34.08
N GLN A 431 -3.87 7.59 34.69
CA GLN A 431 -4.73 6.85 35.60
C GLN A 431 -5.13 7.68 36.84
N GLN A 432 -4.21 8.43 37.42
CA GLN A 432 -4.50 9.34 38.55
C GLN A 432 -5.53 10.42 38.19
N ARG A 433 -5.74 10.71 36.90
CA ARG A 433 -6.77 11.63 36.38
C ARG A 433 -8.04 10.92 35.93
N GLY A 434 -8.16 9.62 36.23
CA GLY A 434 -9.34 8.83 35.89
C GLY A 434 -9.41 8.40 34.43
N ILE A 435 -8.28 8.48 33.68
CA ILE A 435 -8.20 7.99 32.30
C ILE A 435 -7.86 6.49 32.38
N PRO A 436 -8.67 5.59 31.80
CA PRO A 436 -8.36 4.16 31.72
C PRO A 436 -7.02 3.91 31.01
N VAL A 437 -6.35 2.80 31.33
CA VAL A 437 -5.02 2.48 30.75
C VAL A 437 -5.07 2.42 29.22
N GLU A 438 -6.09 1.79 28.65
CA GLU A 438 -6.27 1.68 27.21
C GLU A 438 -6.40 3.05 26.54
N ASP A 439 -7.20 3.94 27.10
CA ASP A 439 -7.35 5.33 26.59
C ASP A 439 -6.04 6.10 26.72
N ALA A 440 -5.28 5.89 27.80
CA ALA A 440 -3.98 6.52 27.98
C ALA A 440 -2.97 6.04 26.92
N VAL A 441 -2.95 4.74 26.62
CA VAL A 441 -2.11 4.17 25.54
C VAL A 441 -2.50 4.77 24.19
N ASN A 442 -3.80 4.81 23.88
CA ASN A 442 -4.30 5.39 22.62
C ASN A 442 -3.92 6.88 22.47
N LEU A 443 -3.96 7.66 23.56
CA LEU A 443 -3.52 9.05 23.56
C LEU A 443 -2.02 9.18 23.28
N ILE A 444 -1.18 8.36 23.93
CA ILE A 444 0.28 8.37 23.74
C ILE A 444 0.64 7.95 22.31
N VAL A 445 0.05 6.86 21.81
CA VAL A 445 0.26 6.35 20.46
C VAL A 445 -0.23 7.33 19.40
N GLY A 446 -1.41 7.91 19.60
CA GLY A 446 -1.95 8.95 18.71
C GLY A 446 -1.04 10.18 18.62
N GLY A 447 -0.48 10.59 19.77
CA GLY A 447 0.52 11.67 19.84
C GLY A 447 1.81 11.31 19.10
N TYR A 448 2.29 10.08 19.26
CA TYR A 448 3.50 9.56 18.61
C TYR A 448 3.38 9.47 17.08
N ALA A 449 2.23 9.03 16.58
CA ALA A 449 1.94 8.89 15.16
C ALA A 449 1.53 10.19 14.45
N LYS A 450 1.22 11.25 15.21
CA LYS A 450 0.58 12.50 14.73
C LYS A 450 1.30 13.15 13.56
N GLU A 451 2.63 13.15 13.56
CA GLU A 451 3.44 13.77 12.51
C GLU A 451 3.16 13.14 11.14
N VAL A 452 3.04 11.81 11.10
CA VAL A 452 2.75 11.06 9.87
C VAL A 452 1.28 11.19 9.48
N ILE A 453 0.37 11.04 10.45
CA ILE A 453 -1.08 11.13 10.20
C ILE A 453 -1.48 12.49 9.61
N ASN A 454 -0.86 13.56 10.07
CA ASN A 454 -1.11 14.93 9.55
C ASN A 454 -0.68 15.13 8.08
N LYS A 455 0.03 14.17 7.47
CA LYS A 455 0.38 14.19 6.04
C LYS A 455 -0.72 13.59 5.17
N LEU A 456 -1.64 12.84 5.76
CA LEU A 456 -2.80 12.28 5.06
C LEU A 456 -3.86 13.37 4.80
N PRO A 457 -4.66 13.23 3.73
CA PRO A 457 -5.92 13.97 3.60
C PRO A 457 -6.81 13.76 4.84
N MET A 458 -7.61 14.79 5.20
CA MET A 458 -8.31 14.83 6.49
C MET A 458 -9.23 13.60 6.72
N GLU A 459 -9.95 13.16 5.71
CA GLU A 459 -10.87 12.03 5.80
C GLU A 459 -10.12 10.73 6.15
N PHE A 460 -8.96 10.53 5.55
CA PHE A 460 -8.12 9.35 5.77
C PHE A 460 -7.28 9.45 7.06
N ALA A 461 -6.98 10.67 7.51
CA ALA A 461 -6.35 10.88 8.81
C ALA A 461 -7.25 10.40 9.96
N VAL A 462 -8.57 10.64 9.86
CA VAL A 462 -9.56 10.16 10.84
C VAL A 462 -9.65 8.62 10.82
N GLU A 463 -9.69 8.01 9.63
CA GLU A 463 -9.68 6.56 9.48
C GLU A 463 -8.40 5.95 10.07
N ALA A 464 -7.24 6.49 9.71
CA ALA A 464 -5.96 6.03 10.24
C ALA A 464 -5.88 6.10 11.78
N GLN A 465 -6.40 7.17 12.39
CA GLN A 465 -6.46 7.29 13.86
C GLN A 465 -7.34 6.20 14.49
N LYS A 466 -8.50 5.90 13.90
CA LYS A 466 -9.37 4.81 14.38
C LYS A 466 -8.68 3.46 14.26
N LEU A 467 -8.00 3.18 13.13
CA LEU A 467 -7.28 1.94 12.91
C LEU A 467 -6.13 1.75 13.89
N LEU A 468 -5.40 2.80 14.24
CA LEU A 468 -4.34 2.74 15.26
C LEU A 468 -4.91 2.31 16.62
N ALA A 469 -6.04 2.87 17.03
CA ALA A 469 -6.69 2.52 18.30
C ALA A 469 -7.14 1.03 18.30
N VAL A 470 -7.82 0.58 17.25
CA VAL A 470 -8.32 -0.81 17.12
C VAL A 470 -7.16 -1.82 17.04
N SER A 471 -6.08 -1.49 16.33
CA SER A 471 -4.93 -2.41 16.18
C SER A 471 -4.18 -2.68 17.50
N LEU A 472 -4.36 -1.83 18.49
CA LEU A 472 -3.71 -1.93 19.81
C LEU A 472 -4.66 -2.37 20.92
N GLU A 473 -5.91 -2.66 20.62
CA GLU A 473 -6.88 -3.15 21.58
C GLU A 473 -6.39 -4.47 22.23
N GLY A 474 -6.46 -4.56 23.54
CA GLY A 474 -5.96 -5.71 24.29
C GLY A 474 -4.43 -5.86 24.37
N SER A 475 -3.66 -4.86 23.89
CA SER A 475 -2.18 -4.91 23.89
C SER A 475 -1.54 -4.57 25.23
N VAL A 476 -2.32 -4.10 26.20
CA VAL A 476 -1.88 -3.69 27.53
C VAL A 476 -2.46 -4.68 28.55
N GLY A 477 -1.65 -5.66 28.91
CA GLY A 477 -1.95 -6.65 29.93
C GLY A 477 -0.67 -7.14 30.59
#